data_1bcfbb4cb152fcf882d1f1718da08fab
#
_entry.id   1bcfbb4cb152fcf882d1f1718da08fab
#
_cell.length_a   1.000
_cell.length_b   1.000
_cell.length_c   1.000
_cell.angle_alpha   90.00
_cell.angle_beta   90.00
_cell.angle_gamma   90.00
#
_symmetry.space_group_name_H-M   'P 1'
#
loop_
_entity.id
_entity.type
_entity.pdbx_description
1 polymer ?
#
loop_
_entity_poly.entity_id
_entity_poly.type
_entity_poly.pdbx_seq_one_letter_code
_entity_poly.pdbx_strand_id
1 'polypeptide(L)'
;MPLDGFTLHFLTGELRRDIVGCRVEKVHQPSKDELVMHLRDRNGAKKLFLSASANSPRVHLTTRAPENPAVPPMFCMLMRKHLASAQITDVRQNGLDRVLAIDFSATNELGDRVALTLYAEIMAKHSNLILVSESGRIVDAVKRIDCTQSSVRQVLPGGEYHNPPTQNKLSLLDETAKKTAETVFSFSSKLLSSSLLSCVEGASPLICREIAETSGGDIQTGCADKAQRERVCAALESIKERLVSDSGEPTMLKDETGKPFDFSFEDIRQYGTAYAFEKYESFSQLLDEFYSERDRIDRTRQRSSDLQKLLSNATSRISRRLNNQRAELAACADKDELRINAELITAYQHTLKKGVPFYEVADYYNENKPRRIKADPALSPSANAQKYYKEYRKAKTAEQMLATLIEQGEAELQYIDTVSDALSRAAGFGEINEIRAELAASGYIKRKSVQNKKGLQKPSAPMEYRSTDGFKILVGRNNVQNDKLSLKTAAKGDMWLHTQKIPGSHVIICSEGAEIPDSTLEEAARLAAYHSRARESSNVPVDYTRVKNLKKPVGAKPGKVIYHVYNTAFVTPDGAEAEKLAVKL
;
A
#
# COMPACT_ATOMS: atom_id res chain seq x y z
N MET A 1 -2.32 -9.19 -20.73
CA MET A 1 -2.74 -9.90 -19.51
C MET A 1 -2.19 -11.31 -19.62
N PRO A 2 -1.41 -11.74 -18.65
CA PRO A 2 -0.75 -13.03 -18.77
C PRO A 2 -1.72 -14.22 -18.82
N LEU A 3 -2.74 -14.28 -17.94
CA LEU A 3 -3.69 -15.41 -17.93
C LEU A 3 -4.75 -15.19 -19.00
N ASP A 4 -4.57 -15.87 -20.13
CA ASP A 4 -5.48 -15.88 -21.26
C ASP A 4 -6.45 -17.07 -21.22
N GLY A 5 -7.35 -17.15 -22.21
CA GLY A 5 -8.35 -18.22 -22.26
C GLY A 5 -7.76 -19.60 -22.53
N PHE A 6 -6.67 -19.69 -23.30
CA PHE A 6 -5.98 -20.96 -23.57
C PHE A 6 -5.25 -21.47 -22.32
N THR A 7 -4.48 -20.61 -21.66
CA THR A 7 -3.80 -20.99 -20.41
C THR A 7 -4.82 -21.35 -19.32
N LEU A 8 -5.96 -20.62 -19.26
CA LEU A 8 -7.04 -20.96 -18.34
C LEU A 8 -7.67 -22.31 -18.64
N HIS A 9 -7.75 -22.72 -19.91
CA HIS A 9 -8.24 -24.03 -20.31
C HIS A 9 -7.42 -25.17 -19.70
N PHE A 10 -6.10 -25.12 -19.88
CA PHE A 10 -5.19 -26.11 -19.30
C PHE A 10 -5.21 -26.10 -17.77
N LEU A 11 -5.24 -24.90 -17.17
CA LEU A 11 -5.39 -24.76 -15.73
C LEU A 11 -6.72 -25.33 -15.22
N THR A 12 -7.80 -25.18 -15.99
CA THR A 12 -9.11 -25.75 -15.65
C THR A 12 -9.06 -27.28 -15.63
N GLY A 13 -8.40 -27.89 -16.63
CA GLY A 13 -8.14 -29.33 -16.66
C GLY A 13 -7.34 -29.80 -15.43
N GLU A 14 -6.27 -29.09 -15.09
CA GLU A 14 -5.48 -29.34 -13.87
C GLU A 14 -6.34 -29.23 -12.61
N LEU A 15 -7.04 -28.12 -12.40
CA LEU A 15 -7.88 -27.92 -11.22
C LEU A 15 -8.99 -28.98 -11.14
N ARG A 16 -9.61 -29.36 -12.24
CA ARG A 16 -10.64 -30.39 -12.29
C ARG A 16 -10.10 -31.73 -11.76
N ARG A 17 -8.91 -32.14 -12.18
CA ARG A 17 -8.24 -33.35 -11.68
C ARG A 17 -7.90 -33.27 -10.20
N ASP A 18 -7.49 -32.07 -9.77
CA ASP A 18 -6.91 -31.89 -8.44
C ASP A 18 -7.92 -31.60 -7.33
N ILE A 19 -9.03 -30.90 -7.62
CA ILE A 19 -9.92 -30.40 -6.56
C ILE A 19 -11.35 -30.95 -6.63
N VAL A 20 -11.77 -31.60 -7.71
CA VAL A 20 -13.08 -32.27 -7.75
C VAL A 20 -13.10 -33.39 -6.69
N GLY A 21 -14.18 -33.45 -5.91
CA GLY A 21 -14.32 -34.37 -4.79
C GLY A 21 -13.81 -33.81 -3.46
N CYS A 22 -12.96 -32.78 -3.45
CA CYS A 22 -12.49 -32.13 -2.24
C CYS A 22 -13.64 -31.45 -1.47
N ARG A 23 -13.51 -31.40 -0.14
CA ARG A 23 -14.40 -30.64 0.74
C ARG A 23 -13.76 -29.32 1.18
N VAL A 24 -14.58 -28.27 1.28
CA VAL A 24 -14.15 -26.98 1.80
C VAL A 24 -14.07 -27.03 3.32
N GLU A 25 -12.85 -26.93 3.87
CA GLU A 25 -12.63 -26.89 5.32
C GLU A 25 -12.75 -25.46 5.88
N LYS A 26 -12.10 -24.50 5.20
CA LYS A 26 -12.05 -23.10 5.64
C LYS A 26 -12.02 -22.16 4.45
N VAL A 27 -12.65 -21.00 4.62
CA VAL A 27 -12.58 -19.91 3.65
C VAL A 27 -11.98 -18.68 4.33
N HIS A 28 -11.01 -18.06 3.66
CA HIS A 28 -10.34 -16.84 4.08
C HIS A 28 -10.38 -15.81 2.96
N GLN A 29 -10.38 -14.53 3.32
CA GLN A 29 -10.33 -13.41 2.41
C GLN A 29 -9.20 -12.47 2.84
N PRO A 30 -7.96 -12.68 2.33
CA PRO A 30 -6.79 -11.92 2.73
C PRO A 30 -6.88 -10.42 2.40
N SER A 31 -7.45 -10.08 1.25
CA SER A 31 -7.73 -8.71 0.82
C SER A 31 -9.17 -8.58 0.33
N LYS A 32 -9.60 -7.36 -0.03
CA LYS A 32 -10.97 -7.14 -0.53
C LYS A 32 -11.29 -7.94 -1.80
N ASP A 33 -10.27 -8.21 -2.63
CA ASP A 33 -10.42 -8.83 -3.96
C ASP A 33 -9.85 -10.27 -4.03
N GLU A 34 -9.39 -10.85 -2.92
CA GLU A 34 -8.76 -12.17 -2.89
C GLU A 34 -9.50 -13.15 -1.97
N LEU A 35 -9.61 -14.39 -2.38
CA LEU A 35 -10.22 -15.49 -1.61
C LEU A 35 -9.25 -16.67 -1.57
N VAL A 36 -9.16 -17.34 -0.43
CA VAL A 36 -8.41 -18.60 -0.22
C VAL A 36 -9.34 -19.63 0.35
N MET A 37 -9.54 -20.73 -0.35
CA MET A 37 -10.27 -21.89 0.15
C MET A 37 -9.29 -22.98 0.55
N HIS A 38 -9.39 -23.44 1.79
CA HIS A 38 -8.70 -24.63 2.24
C HIS A 38 -9.58 -25.83 1.90
N LEU A 39 -9.06 -26.69 1.09
CA LEU A 39 -9.72 -27.88 0.56
C LEU A 39 -9.05 -29.11 1.17
N ARG A 40 -9.82 -30.19 1.37
CA ARG A 40 -9.30 -31.46 1.84
C ARG A 40 -9.98 -32.62 1.12
N ASP A 41 -9.18 -33.58 0.74
CA ASP A 41 -9.59 -34.91 0.30
C ASP A 41 -8.85 -36.00 1.06
N ARG A 42 -8.92 -37.25 0.60
CA ARG A 42 -8.20 -38.38 1.17
C ARG A 42 -6.69 -38.30 0.95
N ASN A 43 -6.25 -37.56 -0.07
CA ASN A 43 -4.85 -37.40 -0.48
C ASN A 43 -4.16 -36.27 0.26
N GLY A 44 -4.91 -35.38 0.95
CA GLY A 44 -4.31 -34.31 1.73
C GLY A 44 -5.08 -32.98 1.69
N ALA A 45 -4.39 -31.93 2.10
CA ALA A 45 -4.92 -30.57 2.14
C ALA A 45 -4.35 -29.76 0.98
N LYS A 46 -5.23 -29.04 0.27
CA LYS A 46 -4.88 -28.12 -0.83
C LYS A 46 -5.41 -26.73 -0.51
N LYS A 47 -4.80 -25.69 -1.08
CA LYS A 47 -5.28 -24.31 -0.95
C LYS A 47 -5.56 -23.76 -2.34
N LEU A 48 -6.81 -23.45 -2.60
CA LEU A 48 -7.23 -22.78 -3.84
C LEU A 48 -7.24 -21.27 -3.59
N PHE A 49 -6.44 -20.55 -4.36
CA PHE A 49 -6.37 -19.10 -4.36
C PHE A 49 -7.14 -18.53 -5.54
N LEU A 50 -8.01 -17.54 -5.27
CA LEU A 50 -8.78 -16.81 -6.29
C LEU A 50 -8.56 -15.31 -6.08
N SER A 51 -8.25 -14.60 -7.16
CA SER A 51 -8.05 -13.14 -7.16
C SER A 51 -8.90 -12.47 -8.21
N ALA A 52 -9.74 -11.53 -7.78
CA ALA A 52 -10.43 -10.58 -8.65
C ALA A 52 -9.70 -9.22 -8.72
N SER A 53 -8.42 -9.16 -8.31
CA SER A 53 -7.61 -7.94 -8.40
C SER A 53 -7.49 -7.48 -9.85
N ALA A 54 -7.59 -6.16 -10.09
CA ALA A 54 -7.48 -5.59 -11.43
C ALA A 54 -6.11 -5.84 -12.09
N ASN A 55 -5.04 -5.91 -11.28
CA ASN A 55 -3.66 -6.04 -11.76
C ASN A 55 -3.20 -7.49 -11.87
N SER A 56 -3.76 -8.39 -11.05
CA SER A 56 -3.33 -9.79 -10.94
C SER A 56 -4.50 -10.76 -10.77
N PRO A 57 -5.52 -10.72 -11.66
CA PRO A 57 -6.66 -11.63 -11.57
C PRO A 57 -6.23 -13.04 -11.98
N ARG A 58 -6.59 -14.04 -11.17
CA ARG A 58 -6.19 -15.43 -11.39
C ARG A 58 -6.90 -16.42 -10.45
N VAL A 59 -6.81 -17.68 -10.81
CA VAL A 59 -7.20 -18.83 -9.96
C VAL A 59 -6.08 -19.87 -10.05
N HIS A 60 -5.62 -20.42 -8.93
CA HIS A 60 -4.62 -21.51 -8.92
C HIS A 60 -4.51 -22.16 -7.54
N LEU A 61 -3.90 -23.33 -7.46
CA LEU A 61 -3.49 -23.90 -6.20
C LEU A 61 -2.24 -23.17 -5.69
N THR A 62 -2.18 -22.90 -4.36
CA THR A 62 -1.06 -22.18 -3.76
C THR A 62 -0.49 -22.91 -2.55
N THR A 63 0.82 -22.85 -2.41
CA THR A 63 1.52 -23.22 -1.17
C THR A 63 1.69 -22.00 -0.24
N ARG A 64 1.64 -20.79 -0.79
CA ARG A 64 1.98 -19.52 -0.16
C ARG A 64 0.73 -18.65 0.08
N ALA A 65 -0.15 -19.05 1.00
CA ALA A 65 -1.33 -18.25 1.30
C ALA A 65 -0.96 -16.92 2.00
N PRO A 66 -1.57 -15.79 1.58
CA PRO A 66 -1.36 -14.50 2.23
C PRO A 66 -1.89 -14.46 3.67
N GLU A 67 -1.39 -13.50 4.46
CA GLU A 67 -1.91 -13.23 5.79
C GLU A 67 -3.36 -12.74 5.78
N ASN A 68 -4.16 -13.26 6.70
CA ASN A 68 -5.56 -12.90 6.82
C ASN A 68 -5.76 -11.65 7.70
N PRO A 69 -6.74 -10.80 7.39
CA PRO A 69 -7.12 -9.68 8.25
C PRO A 69 -7.70 -10.21 9.58
N ALA A 70 -7.52 -9.43 10.67
CA ALA A 70 -8.04 -9.79 11.99
C ALA A 70 -9.58 -9.91 12.02
N VAL A 71 -10.29 -9.16 11.18
CA VAL A 71 -11.75 -9.24 11.01
C VAL A 71 -12.05 -9.66 9.58
N PRO A 72 -12.72 -10.79 9.35
CA PRO A 72 -13.08 -11.25 8.01
C PRO A 72 -14.04 -10.25 7.34
N PRO A 73 -13.87 -9.96 6.04
CA PRO A 73 -14.85 -9.18 5.27
C PRO A 73 -16.22 -9.89 5.18
N MET A 74 -17.27 -9.12 4.86
CA MET A 74 -18.64 -9.63 4.77
C MET A 74 -18.78 -10.79 3.78
N PHE A 75 -18.20 -10.68 2.58
CA PHE A 75 -18.21 -11.73 1.57
C PHE A 75 -17.56 -13.03 2.08
N CYS A 76 -16.46 -12.93 2.84
CA CYS A 76 -15.84 -14.11 3.48
C CYS A 76 -16.79 -14.81 4.45
N MET A 77 -17.54 -14.05 5.25
CA MET A 77 -18.51 -14.60 6.20
C MET A 77 -19.65 -15.30 5.48
N LEU A 78 -20.13 -14.71 4.38
CA LEU A 78 -21.14 -15.31 3.52
C LEU A 78 -20.65 -16.60 2.85
N MET A 79 -19.42 -16.59 2.30
CA MET A 79 -18.80 -17.79 1.74
C MET A 79 -18.67 -18.92 2.77
N ARG A 80 -18.30 -18.58 4.01
CA ARG A 80 -18.25 -19.55 5.13
C ARG A 80 -19.62 -20.13 5.45
N LYS A 81 -20.67 -19.27 5.45
CA LYS A 81 -22.04 -19.70 5.71
C LYS A 81 -22.53 -20.73 4.67
N HIS A 82 -22.27 -20.48 3.39
CA HIS A 82 -22.80 -21.28 2.30
C HIS A 82 -21.91 -22.47 1.89
N LEU A 83 -20.59 -22.36 2.03
CA LEU A 83 -19.65 -23.37 1.53
C LEU A 83 -18.94 -24.15 2.64
N ALA A 84 -19.30 -23.98 3.92
CA ALA A 84 -18.72 -24.80 4.98
C ALA A 84 -19.04 -26.29 4.74
N SER A 85 -18.00 -27.13 4.66
CA SER A 85 -18.09 -28.56 4.37
C SER A 85 -18.68 -28.93 2.98
N ALA A 86 -18.94 -27.96 2.11
CA ALA A 86 -19.41 -28.22 0.74
C ALA A 86 -18.38 -29.03 -0.03
N GLN A 87 -18.85 -29.93 -0.89
CA GLN A 87 -18.01 -30.74 -1.78
C GLN A 87 -17.97 -30.10 -3.16
N ILE A 88 -16.78 -29.97 -3.77
CA ILE A 88 -16.61 -29.55 -5.15
C ILE A 88 -17.03 -30.70 -6.05
N THR A 89 -18.00 -30.44 -6.93
CA THR A 89 -18.57 -31.43 -7.84
C THR A 89 -18.03 -31.32 -9.27
N ASP A 90 -17.72 -30.13 -9.72
CA ASP A 90 -17.10 -29.89 -11.02
C ASP A 90 -16.31 -28.58 -11.06
N VAL A 91 -15.40 -28.47 -12.04
CA VAL A 91 -14.67 -27.25 -12.41
C VAL A 91 -14.69 -27.14 -13.92
N ARG A 92 -15.23 -26.04 -14.45
CA ARG A 92 -15.42 -25.86 -15.90
C ARG A 92 -15.14 -24.42 -16.32
N GLN A 93 -14.68 -24.28 -17.53
CA GLN A 93 -14.53 -22.99 -18.22
C GLN A 93 -15.71 -22.80 -19.17
N ASN A 94 -16.13 -21.58 -19.42
CA ASN A 94 -17.16 -21.25 -20.40
C ASN A 94 -16.52 -21.04 -21.79
N GLY A 95 -16.53 -22.05 -22.66
CA GLY A 95 -15.78 -22.02 -23.92
C GLY A 95 -14.29 -21.77 -23.66
N LEU A 96 -13.72 -20.82 -24.41
CA LEU A 96 -12.36 -20.30 -24.18
C LEU A 96 -12.37 -18.91 -23.56
N ASP A 97 -13.52 -18.45 -23.02
CA ASP A 97 -13.59 -17.18 -22.30
C ASP A 97 -12.91 -17.31 -20.93
N ARG A 98 -12.56 -16.19 -20.34
CA ARG A 98 -11.85 -16.12 -19.04
C ARG A 98 -12.83 -16.14 -17.86
N VAL A 99 -13.75 -17.10 -17.88
CA VAL A 99 -14.73 -17.37 -16.83
C VAL A 99 -14.60 -18.81 -16.39
N LEU A 100 -14.16 -19.00 -15.13
CA LEU A 100 -14.11 -20.30 -14.49
C LEU A 100 -15.31 -20.46 -13.56
N ALA A 101 -16.02 -21.57 -13.65
CA ALA A 101 -17.08 -21.97 -12.75
C ALA A 101 -16.62 -23.15 -11.88
N ILE A 102 -16.84 -23.04 -10.57
CA ILE A 102 -16.60 -24.10 -9.60
C ILE A 102 -17.95 -24.47 -8.98
N ASP A 103 -18.39 -25.69 -9.21
CA ASP A 103 -19.68 -26.17 -8.74
C ASP A 103 -19.52 -26.89 -7.39
N PHE A 104 -20.46 -26.64 -6.49
CA PHE A 104 -20.47 -27.19 -5.14
C PHE A 104 -21.80 -27.89 -4.82
N SER A 105 -21.72 -29.01 -4.13
CA SER A 105 -22.83 -29.59 -3.38
C SER A 105 -22.69 -29.16 -1.92
N ALA A 106 -23.55 -28.29 -1.45
CA ALA A 106 -23.56 -27.75 -0.10
C ALA A 106 -24.80 -28.22 0.67
N THR A 107 -24.81 -28.00 1.98
CA THR A 107 -25.98 -28.23 2.84
C THR A 107 -26.48 -26.88 3.38
N ASN A 108 -27.76 -26.59 3.21
CA ASN A 108 -28.37 -25.38 3.74
C ASN A 108 -28.65 -25.48 5.25
N GLU A 109 -29.15 -24.39 5.85
CA GLU A 109 -29.47 -24.36 7.29
C GLU A 109 -30.59 -25.33 7.71
N LEU A 110 -31.40 -25.77 6.75
CA LEU A 110 -32.48 -26.76 6.99
C LEU A 110 -32.02 -28.22 6.85
N GLY A 111 -30.76 -28.42 6.42
CA GLY A 111 -30.20 -29.73 6.19
C GLY A 111 -30.36 -30.27 4.77
N ASP A 112 -30.98 -29.52 3.86
CA ASP A 112 -31.17 -29.92 2.46
C ASP A 112 -29.90 -29.73 1.65
N ARG A 113 -29.70 -30.61 0.66
CA ARG A 113 -28.63 -30.44 -0.32
C ARG A 113 -29.02 -29.37 -1.35
N VAL A 114 -28.11 -28.42 -1.56
CA VAL A 114 -28.26 -27.32 -2.52
C VAL A 114 -27.03 -27.26 -3.42
N ALA A 115 -27.26 -26.97 -4.70
CA ALA A 115 -26.16 -26.71 -5.64
C ALA A 115 -25.83 -25.20 -5.63
N LEU A 116 -24.54 -24.90 -5.61
CA LEU A 116 -24.02 -23.54 -5.69
C LEU A 116 -22.88 -23.52 -6.70
N THR A 117 -22.74 -22.42 -7.44
CA THR A 117 -21.64 -22.22 -8.38
C THR A 117 -20.89 -20.93 -8.01
N LEU A 118 -19.56 -21.01 -7.87
CA LEU A 118 -18.70 -19.86 -7.75
C LEU A 118 -18.09 -19.55 -9.11
N TYR A 119 -18.49 -18.43 -9.70
CA TYR A 119 -17.89 -17.90 -10.91
C TYR A 119 -16.69 -17.03 -10.57
N ALA A 120 -15.54 -17.33 -11.18
CA ALA A 120 -14.34 -16.49 -11.17
C ALA A 120 -14.14 -15.89 -12.57
N GLU A 121 -14.45 -14.61 -12.70
CA GLU A 121 -14.30 -13.83 -13.92
C GLU A 121 -12.92 -13.16 -13.91
N ILE A 122 -12.07 -13.46 -14.90
CA ILE A 122 -10.65 -13.06 -14.96
C ILE A 122 -10.46 -12.03 -16.07
N MET A 123 -10.92 -10.78 -15.83
CA MET A 123 -11.04 -9.73 -16.86
C MET A 123 -10.46 -8.37 -16.40
N ALA A 124 -9.23 -8.35 -15.90
CA ALA A 124 -8.55 -7.14 -15.40
C ALA A 124 -9.44 -6.33 -14.42
N LYS A 125 -9.73 -5.08 -14.74
CA LYS A 125 -10.57 -4.20 -13.91
C LYS A 125 -12.00 -4.74 -13.70
N HIS A 126 -12.50 -5.57 -14.60
CA HIS A 126 -13.82 -6.18 -14.55
C HIS A 126 -13.83 -7.56 -13.89
N SER A 127 -12.70 -8.03 -13.38
CA SER A 127 -12.63 -9.31 -12.67
C SER A 127 -13.52 -9.32 -11.43
N ASN A 128 -14.19 -10.46 -11.16
CA ASN A 128 -15.10 -10.64 -10.04
C ASN A 128 -15.12 -12.09 -9.55
N LEU A 129 -15.57 -12.28 -8.31
CA LEU A 129 -15.93 -13.61 -7.75
C LEU A 129 -17.39 -13.54 -7.33
N ILE A 130 -18.23 -14.39 -7.93
CA ILE A 130 -19.68 -14.30 -7.79
C ILE A 130 -20.21 -15.68 -7.38
N LEU A 131 -20.88 -15.75 -6.22
CA LEU A 131 -21.57 -16.96 -5.78
C LEU A 131 -23.01 -16.94 -6.27
N VAL A 132 -23.40 -18.01 -6.94
CA VAL A 132 -24.71 -18.15 -7.61
C VAL A 132 -25.40 -19.40 -7.07
N SER A 133 -26.71 -19.32 -6.85
CA SER A 133 -27.57 -20.42 -6.45
C SER A 133 -27.97 -21.31 -7.63
N GLU A 134 -28.50 -22.49 -7.35
CA GLU A 134 -29.07 -23.41 -8.35
C GLU A 134 -30.12 -22.76 -9.26
N SER A 135 -30.89 -21.80 -8.73
CA SER A 135 -31.87 -21.03 -9.51
C SER A 135 -31.28 -19.93 -10.41
N GLY A 136 -29.95 -19.85 -10.55
CA GLY A 136 -29.27 -18.82 -11.32
C GLY A 136 -29.21 -17.44 -10.65
N ARG A 137 -29.65 -17.32 -9.39
CA ARG A 137 -29.64 -16.03 -8.67
C ARG A 137 -28.31 -15.81 -7.95
N ILE A 138 -27.80 -14.58 -8.04
CA ILE A 138 -26.58 -14.14 -7.36
C ILE A 138 -26.84 -14.13 -5.85
N VAL A 139 -26.10 -14.93 -5.10
CA VAL A 139 -26.10 -14.92 -3.65
C VAL A 139 -25.32 -13.71 -3.14
N ASP A 140 -24.09 -13.52 -3.64
CA ASP A 140 -23.29 -12.30 -3.44
C ASP A 140 -22.07 -12.30 -4.39
N ALA A 141 -21.37 -11.15 -4.43
CA ALA A 141 -20.16 -10.96 -5.20
C ALA A 141 -19.12 -10.14 -4.44
N VAL A 142 -17.83 -10.38 -4.73
CA VAL A 142 -16.73 -9.56 -4.19
C VAL A 142 -16.86 -8.11 -4.62
N LYS A 143 -17.23 -7.88 -5.88
CA LYS A 143 -17.54 -6.55 -6.41
C LYS A 143 -19.01 -6.51 -6.81
N ARG A 144 -19.80 -5.74 -6.07
CA ARG A 144 -21.18 -5.46 -6.43
C ARG A 144 -21.20 -4.33 -7.46
N ILE A 145 -21.88 -4.55 -8.56
CA ILE A 145 -21.94 -3.61 -9.70
C ILE A 145 -23.39 -3.21 -9.90
N ASP A 146 -23.71 -1.95 -9.68
CA ASP A 146 -25.03 -1.37 -9.88
C ASP A 146 -25.16 -0.64 -11.23
N CYS A 147 -26.35 -0.11 -11.50
CA CYS A 147 -26.65 0.61 -12.75
C CYS A 147 -25.82 1.90 -12.93
N THR A 148 -25.26 2.47 -11.86
CA THR A 148 -24.41 3.67 -11.96
C THR A 148 -22.98 3.33 -12.40
N GLN A 149 -22.54 2.09 -12.16
CA GLN A 149 -21.21 1.59 -12.49
C GLN A 149 -21.15 0.86 -13.84
N SER A 150 -22.25 0.24 -14.26
CA SER A 150 -22.35 -0.42 -15.55
C SER A 150 -23.79 -0.38 -16.10
N SER A 151 -23.93 0.12 -17.31
CA SER A 151 -25.18 0.07 -18.07
C SER A 151 -25.42 -1.28 -18.76
N VAL A 152 -24.34 -2.09 -18.91
CA VAL A 152 -24.39 -3.34 -19.68
C VAL A 152 -24.78 -4.54 -18.81
N ARG A 153 -24.24 -4.61 -17.58
CA ARG A 153 -24.44 -5.77 -16.71
C ARG A 153 -24.38 -5.35 -15.24
N GLN A 154 -25.40 -5.73 -14.49
CA GLN A 154 -25.45 -5.54 -13.04
C GLN A 154 -25.06 -6.83 -12.33
N VAL A 155 -24.36 -6.71 -11.18
CA VAL A 155 -23.98 -7.85 -10.33
C VAL A 155 -24.36 -7.48 -8.89
N LEU A 156 -25.59 -7.80 -8.51
CA LEU A 156 -26.15 -7.48 -7.19
C LEU A 156 -26.78 -8.73 -6.57
N PRO A 157 -26.72 -8.88 -5.24
CA PRO A 157 -27.41 -9.97 -4.55
C PRO A 157 -28.91 -10.02 -4.89
N GLY A 158 -29.42 -11.22 -5.18
CA GLY A 158 -30.80 -11.47 -5.59
C GLY A 158 -31.08 -11.29 -7.09
N GLY A 159 -30.17 -10.65 -7.83
CA GLY A 159 -30.26 -10.55 -9.30
C GLY A 159 -29.95 -11.88 -10.00
N GLU A 160 -30.32 -11.99 -11.26
CA GLU A 160 -29.96 -13.13 -12.10
C GLU A 160 -28.50 -13.03 -12.59
N TYR A 161 -27.78 -14.15 -12.59
CA TYR A 161 -26.43 -14.19 -13.13
C TYR A 161 -26.49 -14.34 -14.64
N HIS A 162 -25.83 -13.45 -15.33
CA HIS A 162 -25.58 -13.53 -16.77
C HIS A 162 -24.08 -13.59 -17.02
N ASN A 163 -23.63 -14.36 -17.99
CA ASN A 163 -22.24 -14.36 -18.42
C ASN A 163 -21.83 -12.96 -18.91
N PRO A 164 -20.52 -12.62 -18.82
CA PRO A 164 -20.00 -11.43 -19.49
C PRO A 164 -20.41 -11.40 -20.98
N PRO A 165 -20.58 -10.20 -21.58
CA PRO A 165 -20.93 -10.10 -23.00
C PRO A 165 -19.90 -10.81 -23.88
N THR A 166 -20.39 -11.62 -24.81
CA THR A 166 -19.54 -12.32 -25.78
C THR A 166 -18.87 -11.33 -26.73
N GLN A 167 -17.64 -11.63 -27.13
CA GLN A 167 -16.89 -10.79 -28.08
C GLN A 167 -17.13 -11.19 -29.54
N ASN A 168 -18.05 -12.15 -29.83
CA ASN A 168 -18.34 -12.70 -31.14
C ASN A 168 -17.08 -13.20 -31.88
N LYS A 169 -16.16 -13.82 -31.15
CA LYS A 169 -14.93 -14.44 -31.68
C LYS A 169 -15.15 -15.92 -31.93
N LEU A 170 -14.31 -16.48 -32.78
CA LEU A 170 -14.35 -17.90 -33.14
C LEU A 170 -13.60 -18.72 -32.08
N SER A 171 -14.28 -19.71 -31.50
CA SER A 171 -13.67 -20.67 -30.59
C SER A 171 -13.00 -21.78 -31.40
N LEU A 172 -11.73 -22.07 -31.08
CA LEU A 172 -11.00 -23.19 -31.71
C LEU A 172 -11.54 -24.55 -31.28
N LEU A 173 -12.33 -24.64 -30.21
CA LEU A 173 -12.99 -25.89 -29.82
C LEU A 173 -14.18 -26.23 -30.73
N ASP A 174 -14.89 -25.22 -31.22
CA ASP A 174 -16.13 -25.38 -31.97
C ASP A 174 -15.88 -25.28 -33.51
N GLU A 175 -14.90 -24.46 -33.92
CA GLU A 175 -14.65 -24.16 -35.32
C GLU A 175 -13.37 -24.82 -35.85
N THR A 176 -13.27 -24.96 -37.18
CA THR A 176 -12.05 -25.46 -37.80
C THR A 176 -10.97 -24.39 -37.89
N ALA A 177 -9.70 -24.75 -37.72
CA ALA A 177 -8.57 -23.84 -37.87
C ALA A 177 -8.56 -23.17 -39.27
N LYS A 178 -9.00 -23.89 -40.30
CA LYS A 178 -9.13 -23.36 -41.67
C LYS A 178 -10.11 -22.18 -41.73
N LYS A 179 -11.34 -22.34 -41.21
CA LYS A 179 -12.36 -21.29 -41.18
C LYS A 179 -11.87 -20.08 -40.36
N THR A 180 -11.21 -20.34 -39.22
CA THR A 180 -10.64 -19.31 -38.40
C THR A 180 -9.54 -18.53 -39.13
N ALA A 181 -8.61 -19.21 -39.84
CA ALA A 181 -7.58 -18.58 -40.65
C ALA A 181 -8.18 -17.77 -41.81
N GLU A 182 -9.21 -18.28 -42.50
CA GLU A 182 -9.91 -17.53 -43.54
C GLU A 182 -10.54 -16.25 -43.02
N THR A 183 -11.15 -16.28 -41.82
CA THR A 183 -11.72 -15.10 -41.18
C THR A 183 -10.64 -14.11 -40.78
N VAL A 184 -9.50 -14.54 -40.20
CA VAL A 184 -8.37 -13.69 -39.88
C VAL A 184 -7.85 -12.93 -41.10
N PHE A 185 -7.72 -13.61 -42.25
CA PHE A 185 -7.24 -13.02 -43.51
C PHE A 185 -8.26 -12.14 -44.23
N SER A 186 -9.54 -12.15 -43.82
CA SER A 186 -10.52 -11.19 -44.33
C SER A 186 -10.23 -9.74 -43.89
N PHE A 187 -9.39 -9.52 -42.84
CA PHE A 187 -8.95 -8.22 -42.33
C PHE A 187 -7.60 -7.80 -42.94
N SER A 188 -7.47 -7.75 -44.24
CA SER A 188 -6.23 -7.51 -44.97
C SER A 188 -5.49 -6.20 -44.67
N SER A 189 -6.14 -5.21 -44.04
CA SER A 189 -5.54 -3.91 -43.72
C SER A 189 -4.89 -3.84 -42.33
N LYS A 190 -4.94 -4.91 -41.52
CA LYS A 190 -4.43 -4.99 -40.17
C LYS A 190 -3.17 -5.83 -40.06
N LEU A 191 -2.40 -5.60 -39.01
CA LEU A 191 -1.35 -6.54 -38.59
C LEU A 191 -1.97 -7.90 -38.29
N LEU A 192 -1.29 -8.99 -38.68
CA LEU A 192 -1.76 -10.36 -38.46
C LEU A 192 -2.07 -10.63 -36.99
N SER A 193 -1.19 -10.19 -36.05
CA SER A 193 -1.41 -10.32 -34.61
C SER A 193 -2.69 -9.63 -34.14
N SER A 194 -3.02 -8.44 -34.71
CA SER A 194 -4.24 -7.71 -34.39
C SER A 194 -5.50 -8.37 -34.95
N SER A 195 -5.41 -8.95 -36.14
CA SER A 195 -6.50 -9.71 -36.77
C SER A 195 -6.79 -11.00 -35.99
N LEU A 196 -5.76 -11.75 -35.61
CA LEU A 196 -5.88 -12.92 -34.73
C LEU A 196 -6.55 -12.56 -33.39
N LEU A 197 -6.08 -11.49 -32.72
CA LEU A 197 -6.65 -11.04 -31.45
C LEU A 197 -8.12 -10.63 -31.58
N SER A 198 -8.53 -10.12 -32.74
CA SER A 198 -9.92 -9.71 -33.01
C SER A 198 -10.85 -10.89 -33.31
N CYS A 199 -10.31 -11.99 -33.85
CA CYS A 199 -11.10 -13.12 -34.37
C CYS A 199 -11.09 -14.36 -33.47
N VAL A 200 -10.00 -14.61 -32.73
CA VAL A 200 -9.81 -15.86 -31.98
C VAL A 200 -10.20 -15.67 -30.52
N GLU A 201 -11.16 -16.49 -30.05
CA GLU A 201 -11.55 -16.49 -28.64
C GLU A 201 -10.44 -17.05 -27.77
N GLY A 202 -10.23 -16.45 -26.62
CA GLY A 202 -9.26 -16.91 -25.61
C GLY A 202 -7.81 -16.52 -25.89
N ALA A 203 -7.46 -16.12 -27.11
CA ALA A 203 -6.10 -15.76 -27.45
C ALA A 203 -5.62 -14.46 -26.77
N SER A 204 -4.36 -14.46 -26.33
CA SER A 204 -3.67 -13.28 -25.79
C SER A 204 -2.86 -12.56 -26.88
N PRO A 205 -2.49 -11.29 -26.64
CA PRO A 205 -1.54 -10.60 -27.53
C PRO A 205 -0.19 -11.32 -27.63
N LEU A 206 0.24 -12.07 -26.61
CA LEU A 206 1.46 -12.87 -26.62
C LEU A 206 1.36 -13.96 -27.69
N ILE A 207 0.33 -14.80 -27.62
CA ILE A 207 0.10 -15.90 -28.56
C ILE A 207 -0.18 -15.38 -29.97
N CYS A 208 -0.95 -14.29 -30.13
CA CYS A 208 -1.19 -13.72 -31.45
C CYS A 208 0.10 -13.22 -32.13
N ARG A 209 1.04 -12.63 -31.35
CA ARG A 209 2.35 -12.24 -31.89
C ARG A 209 3.23 -13.47 -32.19
N GLU A 210 3.16 -14.52 -31.37
CA GLU A 210 3.88 -15.77 -31.59
C GLU A 210 3.45 -16.43 -32.92
N ILE A 211 2.14 -16.49 -33.17
CA ILE A 211 1.62 -16.98 -34.45
C ILE A 211 2.07 -16.08 -35.62
N ALA A 212 2.09 -14.75 -35.43
CA ALA A 212 2.54 -13.83 -36.47
C ALA A 212 4.03 -13.99 -36.77
N GLU A 213 4.88 -14.13 -35.77
CA GLU A 213 6.32 -14.39 -35.90
C GLU A 213 6.59 -15.71 -36.63
N THR A 214 6.00 -16.80 -36.13
CA THR A 214 6.22 -18.13 -36.69
C THR A 214 5.66 -18.32 -38.11
N SER A 215 4.59 -17.57 -38.47
CA SER A 215 3.93 -17.67 -39.78
C SER A 215 4.44 -16.64 -40.78
N GLY A 216 4.93 -15.48 -40.35
CA GLY A 216 5.32 -14.38 -41.23
C GLY A 216 6.78 -13.93 -41.08
N GLY A 217 7.52 -14.44 -40.06
CA GLY A 217 8.91 -14.11 -39.80
C GLY A 217 9.12 -12.75 -39.07
N ASP A 218 8.03 -12.07 -38.71
CA ASP A 218 8.06 -10.82 -37.95
C ASP A 218 6.71 -10.61 -37.22
N ILE A 219 6.75 -10.14 -35.99
CA ILE A 219 5.59 -9.77 -35.17
C ILE A 219 4.76 -8.63 -35.81
N GLN A 220 5.37 -7.80 -36.65
CA GLN A 220 4.74 -6.67 -37.36
C GLN A 220 4.18 -7.09 -38.74
N THR A 221 4.19 -8.37 -39.08
CA THR A 221 3.71 -8.84 -40.37
C THR A 221 2.22 -8.55 -40.54
N GLY A 222 1.84 -8.19 -41.77
CA GLY A 222 0.43 -8.07 -42.19
C GLY A 222 -0.14 -9.42 -42.68
N CYS A 223 -1.42 -9.43 -43.07
CA CYS A 223 -2.04 -10.55 -43.77
C CYS A 223 -1.64 -10.47 -45.24
N ALA A 224 -0.68 -11.30 -45.69
CA ALA A 224 -0.06 -11.15 -46.99
C ALA A 224 -0.63 -12.13 -48.04
N ASP A 225 -0.28 -13.41 -47.99
CA ASP A 225 -0.51 -14.34 -49.06
C ASP A 225 -1.13 -15.69 -48.61
N LYS A 226 -1.40 -16.54 -49.59
CA LYS A 226 -1.97 -17.88 -49.36
C LYS A 226 -1.04 -18.77 -48.54
N ALA A 227 0.27 -18.69 -48.78
CA ALA A 227 1.24 -19.52 -48.08
C ALA A 227 1.33 -19.14 -46.59
N GLN A 228 1.28 -17.83 -46.26
CA GLN A 228 1.18 -17.36 -44.87
C GLN A 228 -0.12 -17.85 -44.20
N ARG A 229 -1.27 -17.79 -44.92
CA ARG A 229 -2.54 -18.30 -44.39
C ARG A 229 -2.48 -19.80 -44.09
N GLU A 230 -1.81 -20.60 -44.91
CA GLU A 230 -1.61 -22.03 -44.67
C GLU A 230 -0.75 -22.28 -43.42
N ARG A 231 0.31 -21.48 -43.20
CA ARG A 231 1.13 -21.52 -41.95
C ARG A 231 0.33 -21.13 -40.73
N VAL A 232 -0.49 -20.07 -40.81
CA VAL A 232 -1.40 -19.66 -39.71
C VAL A 232 -2.42 -20.77 -39.42
N CYS A 233 -2.99 -21.40 -40.46
CA CYS A 233 -3.90 -22.52 -40.28
C CYS A 233 -3.23 -23.69 -39.55
N ALA A 234 -1.99 -24.03 -39.90
CA ALA A 234 -1.23 -25.09 -39.25
C ALA A 234 -0.92 -24.74 -37.78
N ALA A 235 -0.57 -23.48 -37.49
CA ALA A 235 -0.34 -23.02 -36.11
C ALA A 235 -1.62 -23.09 -35.25
N LEU A 236 -2.76 -22.65 -35.80
CA LEU A 236 -4.06 -22.75 -35.11
C LEU A 236 -4.51 -24.21 -34.92
N GLU A 237 -4.23 -25.10 -35.88
CA GLU A 237 -4.52 -26.54 -35.74
C GLU A 237 -3.67 -27.17 -34.62
N SER A 238 -2.38 -26.85 -34.56
CA SER A 238 -1.50 -27.29 -33.45
C SER A 238 -2.00 -26.84 -32.08
N ILE A 239 -2.45 -25.59 -31.95
CA ILE A 239 -3.04 -25.08 -30.71
C ILE A 239 -4.34 -25.84 -30.40
N LYS A 240 -5.21 -26.06 -31.40
CA LYS A 240 -6.45 -26.83 -31.24
C LYS A 240 -6.19 -28.25 -30.76
N GLU A 241 -5.23 -28.95 -31.36
CA GLU A 241 -4.83 -30.30 -30.94
C GLU A 241 -4.39 -30.34 -29.49
N ARG A 242 -3.58 -29.35 -29.04
CA ARG A 242 -3.16 -29.21 -27.65
C ARG A 242 -4.34 -28.96 -26.72
N LEU A 243 -5.28 -28.07 -27.09
CA LEU A 243 -6.48 -27.78 -26.31
C LEU A 243 -7.36 -29.04 -26.14
N VAL A 244 -7.58 -29.81 -27.22
CA VAL A 244 -8.38 -31.04 -27.19
C VAL A 244 -7.71 -32.15 -26.38
N SER A 245 -6.38 -32.28 -26.46
CA SER A 245 -5.61 -33.30 -25.76
C SER A 245 -5.20 -32.91 -24.33
N ASP A 246 -5.53 -31.71 -23.89
CA ASP A 246 -5.11 -31.13 -22.58
C ASP A 246 -3.59 -31.24 -22.37
N SER A 247 -2.80 -30.95 -23.43
CA SER A 247 -1.34 -31.12 -23.47
C SER A 247 -0.57 -29.78 -23.44
N GLY A 248 -1.01 -28.82 -22.66
CA GLY A 248 -0.30 -27.57 -22.43
C GLY A 248 0.96 -27.76 -21.58
N GLU A 249 2.04 -27.03 -21.91
CA GLU A 249 3.31 -27.05 -21.20
C GLU A 249 3.48 -25.74 -20.38
N PRO A 250 3.40 -25.76 -19.04
CA PRO A 250 3.57 -24.56 -18.24
C PRO A 250 4.98 -23.97 -18.39
N THR A 251 5.11 -22.88 -19.11
CA THR A 251 6.41 -22.27 -19.47
C THR A 251 6.45 -20.82 -18.98
N MET A 252 7.48 -20.46 -18.22
CA MET A 252 7.73 -19.09 -17.75
C MET A 252 8.88 -18.47 -18.55
N LEU A 253 8.70 -17.21 -18.95
CA LEU A 253 9.74 -16.38 -19.53
C LEU A 253 10.38 -15.55 -18.44
N LYS A 254 11.73 -15.61 -18.32
CA LYS A 254 12.52 -14.83 -17.38
C LYS A 254 13.50 -13.92 -18.12
N ASP A 255 13.68 -12.70 -17.62
CA ASP A 255 14.69 -11.78 -18.15
C ASP A 255 16.12 -12.20 -17.75
N GLU A 256 17.13 -11.48 -18.24
CA GLU A 256 18.57 -11.75 -17.96
C GLU A 256 18.89 -11.74 -16.45
N THR A 257 18.07 -11.08 -15.62
CA THR A 257 18.24 -11.04 -14.17
C THR A 257 17.53 -12.19 -13.45
N GLY A 258 16.86 -13.10 -14.19
CA GLY A 258 16.06 -14.20 -13.65
C GLY A 258 14.67 -13.79 -13.16
N LYS A 259 14.24 -12.55 -13.42
CA LYS A 259 12.95 -12.05 -13.00
C LYS A 259 11.85 -12.51 -13.97
N PRO A 260 10.69 -13.00 -13.46
CA PRO A 260 9.54 -13.38 -14.29
C PRO A 260 9.03 -12.21 -15.13
N PHE A 261 8.98 -12.41 -16.45
CA PHE A 261 8.48 -11.45 -17.43
C PHE A 261 7.05 -11.76 -17.87
N ASP A 262 6.83 -12.98 -18.40
CA ASP A 262 5.53 -13.48 -18.85
C ASP A 262 5.47 -15.01 -18.73
N PHE A 263 4.33 -15.62 -19.07
CA PHE A 263 4.18 -17.07 -19.11
C PHE A 263 3.23 -17.50 -20.22
N SER A 264 3.36 -18.76 -20.62
CA SER A 264 2.56 -19.37 -21.69
C SER A 264 2.29 -20.84 -21.39
N PHE A 265 1.45 -21.45 -22.22
CA PHE A 265 1.21 -22.90 -22.29
C PHE A 265 2.10 -23.62 -23.31
N GLU A 266 3.01 -22.89 -23.96
CA GLU A 266 3.99 -23.39 -24.92
C GLU A 266 5.24 -22.51 -24.96
N ASP A 267 6.29 -22.98 -25.64
CA ASP A 267 7.52 -22.22 -25.83
C ASP A 267 7.27 -21.02 -26.77
N ILE A 268 7.77 -19.84 -26.38
CA ILE A 268 7.58 -18.57 -27.09
C ILE A 268 8.88 -18.18 -27.81
N ARG A 269 8.86 -18.05 -29.13
CA ARG A 269 10.05 -17.79 -29.97
C ARG A 269 10.22 -16.33 -30.37
N GLN A 270 9.16 -15.52 -30.33
CA GLN A 270 9.14 -14.13 -30.80
C GLN A 270 10.17 -13.21 -30.11
N TYR A 271 10.72 -13.61 -28.98
CA TYR A 271 11.73 -12.84 -28.24
C TYR A 271 13.18 -13.32 -28.49
N GLY A 272 13.38 -14.32 -29.34
CA GLY A 272 14.71 -14.88 -29.60
C GLY A 272 15.41 -15.36 -28.33
N THR A 273 16.64 -14.90 -28.12
CA THR A 273 17.48 -15.25 -26.95
C THR A 273 17.38 -14.24 -25.80
N ALA A 274 16.52 -13.22 -25.90
CA ALA A 274 16.41 -12.16 -24.90
C ALA A 274 15.80 -12.63 -23.57
N TYR A 275 15.10 -13.78 -23.57
CA TYR A 275 14.49 -14.35 -22.37
C TYR A 275 14.82 -15.84 -22.25
N ALA A 276 15.06 -16.27 -21.01
CA ALA A 276 15.23 -17.68 -20.69
C ALA A 276 13.87 -18.33 -20.42
N PHE A 277 13.73 -19.60 -20.81
CA PHE A 277 12.53 -20.40 -20.57
C PHE A 277 12.75 -21.33 -19.38
N GLU A 278 11.75 -21.42 -18.53
CA GLU A 278 11.69 -22.38 -17.43
C GLU A 278 10.37 -23.11 -17.46
N LYS A 279 10.40 -24.44 -17.52
CA LYS A 279 9.22 -25.32 -17.50
C LYS A 279 8.87 -25.70 -16.07
N TYR A 280 7.59 -25.75 -15.79
CA TYR A 280 7.02 -26.10 -14.49
C TYR A 280 6.23 -27.38 -14.57
N GLU A 281 6.05 -28.07 -13.44
CA GLU A 281 5.28 -29.32 -13.37
C GLU A 281 3.76 -29.09 -13.52
N SER A 282 3.28 -27.88 -13.15
CA SER A 282 1.87 -27.52 -13.22
C SER A 282 1.66 -26.01 -13.45
N PHE A 283 0.51 -25.65 -14.01
CA PHE A 283 0.10 -24.25 -14.17
C PHE A 283 -0.08 -23.56 -12.84
N SER A 284 -0.56 -24.27 -11.81
CA SER A 284 -0.66 -23.72 -10.45
C SER A 284 0.70 -23.32 -9.89
N GLN A 285 1.72 -24.17 -10.04
CA GLN A 285 3.08 -23.88 -9.59
C GLN A 285 3.67 -22.68 -10.33
N LEU A 286 3.52 -22.64 -11.64
CA LEU A 286 3.94 -21.52 -12.50
C LEU A 286 3.30 -20.20 -12.04
N LEU A 287 1.98 -20.19 -11.82
CA LEU A 287 1.26 -18.98 -11.38
C LEU A 287 1.62 -18.57 -9.94
N ASP A 288 1.80 -19.53 -9.03
CA ASP A 288 2.22 -19.25 -7.64
C ASP A 288 3.60 -18.59 -7.61
N GLU A 289 4.54 -19.01 -8.47
CA GLU A 289 5.86 -18.40 -8.59
C GLU A 289 5.80 -17.03 -9.29
N PHE A 290 5.15 -16.95 -10.46
CA PHE A 290 5.05 -15.73 -11.25
C PHE A 290 4.45 -14.54 -10.48
N TYR A 291 3.40 -14.80 -9.68
CA TYR A 291 2.72 -13.74 -8.95
C TYR A 291 3.28 -13.49 -7.56
N SER A 292 4.08 -14.40 -6.97
CA SER A 292 4.56 -14.29 -5.59
C SER A 292 5.32 -12.97 -5.34
N GLU A 293 6.24 -12.62 -6.21
CA GLU A 293 7.06 -11.41 -6.12
C GLU A 293 6.21 -10.15 -6.42
N ARG A 294 5.40 -10.19 -7.47
CA ARG A 294 4.51 -9.07 -7.83
C ARG A 294 3.51 -8.75 -6.73
N ASP A 295 2.88 -9.77 -6.15
CA ASP A 295 1.95 -9.59 -5.04
C ASP A 295 2.64 -9.03 -3.80
N ARG A 296 3.86 -9.46 -3.51
CA ARG A 296 4.66 -8.93 -2.40
C ARG A 296 4.90 -7.42 -2.59
N ILE A 297 5.28 -7.02 -3.79
CA ILE A 297 5.52 -5.61 -4.13
C ILE A 297 4.21 -4.81 -4.07
N ASP A 298 3.14 -5.30 -4.70
CA ASP A 298 1.85 -4.59 -4.76
C ASP A 298 1.23 -4.43 -3.37
N ARG A 299 1.26 -5.45 -2.52
CA ARG A 299 0.79 -5.36 -1.12
C ARG A 299 1.62 -4.40 -0.29
N THR A 300 2.93 -4.40 -0.47
CA THR A 300 3.84 -3.46 0.20
C THR A 300 3.49 -2.03 -0.22
N ARG A 301 3.35 -1.78 -1.54
CA ARG A 301 2.97 -0.48 -2.10
C ARG A 301 1.60 -0.01 -1.61
N GLN A 302 0.58 -0.88 -1.61
CA GLN A 302 -0.77 -0.54 -1.15
C GLN A 302 -0.79 -0.14 0.32
N ARG A 303 -0.12 -0.91 1.19
CA ARG A 303 -0.04 -0.61 2.63
C ARG A 303 0.76 0.65 2.93
N SER A 304 1.83 0.89 2.18
CA SER A 304 2.59 2.14 2.25
C SER A 304 1.74 3.33 1.83
N SER A 305 1.00 3.23 0.73
CA SER A 305 0.10 4.26 0.23
C SER A 305 -1.01 4.63 1.24
N ASP A 306 -1.63 3.64 1.88
CA ASP A 306 -2.66 3.87 2.92
C ASP A 306 -2.09 4.65 4.11
N LEU A 307 -0.86 4.31 4.55
CA LEU A 307 -0.18 5.02 5.63
C LEU A 307 0.25 6.43 5.20
N GLN A 308 0.78 6.59 3.98
CA GLN A 308 1.13 7.90 3.43
C GLN A 308 -0.07 8.84 3.41
N LYS A 309 -1.24 8.37 2.94
CA LYS A 309 -2.48 9.13 2.94
C LYS A 309 -2.91 9.53 4.36
N LEU A 310 -2.80 8.61 5.31
CA LEU A 310 -3.09 8.88 6.71
C LEU A 310 -2.17 9.97 7.29
N LEU A 311 -0.86 9.87 7.04
CA LEU A 311 0.14 10.84 7.50
C LEU A 311 -0.09 12.21 6.85
N SER A 312 -0.34 12.28 5.54
CA SER A 312 -0.66 13.53 4.83
C SER A 312 -1.90 14.22 5.40
N ASN A 313 -2.97 13.46 5.69
CA ASN A 313 -4.17 13.99 6.32
C ASN A 313 -3.89 14.52 7.75
N ALA A 314 -3.05 13.80 8.52
CA ALA A 314 -2.64 14.23 9.86
C ALA A 314 -1.83 15.52 9.79
N THR A 315 -0.84 15.61 8.89
CA THR A 315 -0.04 16.82 8.64
C THR A 315 -0.93 18.01 8.30
N SER A 316 -1.85 17.86 7.35
CA SER A 316 -2.76 18.93 6.94
C SER A 316 -3.64 19.43 8.08
N ARG A 317 -4.16 18.52 8.90
CA ARG A 317 -4.98 18.86 10.08
C ARG A 317 -4.19 19.62 11.15
N ILE A 318 -2.96 19.16 11.45
CA ILE A 318 -2.09 19.78 12.45
C ILE A 318 -1.65 21.16 11.97
N SER A 319 -1.22 21.30 10.71
CA SER A 319 -0.80 22.58 10.12
C SER A 319 -1.93 23.61 10.13
N ARG A 320 -3.18 23.22 9.79
CA ARG A 320 -4.35 24.12 9.89
C ARG A 320 -4.60 24.57 11.32
N ARG A 321 -4.51 23.66 12.29
CA ARG A 321 -4.66 24.00 13.72
C ARG A 321 -3.57 24.99 14.17
N LEU A 322 -2.31 24.76 13.80
CA LEU A 322 -1.19 25.65 14.12
C LEU A 322 -1.37 27.04 13.52
N ASN A 323 -1.81 27.14 12.27
CA ASN A 323 -2.07 28.43 11.62
C ASN A 323 -3.16 29.22 12.35
N ASN A 324 -4.25 28.58 12.76
CA ASN A 324 -5.31 29.21 13.55
C ASN A 324 -4.78 29.67 14.92
N GLN A 325 -4.05 28.82 15.63
CA GLN A 325 -3.48 29.16 16.93
C GLN A 325 -2.46 30.31 16.85
N ARG A 326 -1.66 30.38 15.79
CA ARG A 326 -0.73 31.51 15.53
C ARG A 326 -1.48 32.79 15.22
N ALA A 327 -2.57 32.74 14.47
CA ALA A 327 -3.42 33.89 14.20
C ALA A 327 -4.09 34.41 15.48
N GLU A 328 -4.60 33.51 16.34
CA GLU A 328 -5.17 33.85 17.64
C GLU A 328 -4.11 34.45 18.58
N LEU A 329 -2.88 33.91 18.58
CA LEU A 329 -1.77 34.45 19.35
C LEU A 329 -1.41 35.85 18.89
N ALA A 330 -1.35 36.11 17.58
CA ALA A 330 -1.12 37.44 17.03
C ALA A 330 -2.21 38.45 17.42
N ALA A 331 -3.46 38.00 17.51
CA ALA A 331 -4.56 38.85 18.00
C ALA A 331 -4.46 39.21 19.50
N CYS A 332 -3.66 38.46 20.29
CA CYS A 332 -3.39 38.79 21.67
C CYS A 332 -2.27 39.84 21.83
N ALA A 333 -1.59 40.26 20.76
CA ALA A 333 -0.47 41.23 20.84
C ALA A 333 -0.90 42.60 21.41
N ASP A 334 -2.14 43.01 21.12
CA ASP A 334 -2.69 44.30 21.55
C ASP A 334 -3.23 44.31 23.00
N LYS A 335 -2.93 43.27 23.80
CA LYS A 335 -3.46 43.16 25.18
C LYS A 335 -3.07 44.32 26.06
N ASP A 336 -1.88 44.90 25.87
CA ASP A 336 -1.42 46.05 26.69
C ASP A 336 -2.24 47.29 26.42
N GLU A 337 -2.79 47.48 25.22
CA GLU A 337 -3.78 48.51 24.93
C GLU A 337 -5.07 48.36 25.75
N LEU A 338 -5.54 47.12 25.92
CA LEU A 338 -6.71 46.83 26.78
C LEU A 338 -6.44 47.20 28.23
N ARG A 339 -5.22 46.92 28.74
CA ARG A 339 -4.79 47.31 30.09
C ARG A 339 -4.73 48.83 30.25
N ILE A 340 -4.05 49.52 29.30
CA ILE A 340 -3.92 50.97 29.29
C ILE A 340 -5.30 51.63 29.25
N ASN A 341 -6.21 51.17 28.39
CA ASN A 341 -7.57 51.67 28.29
C ASN A 341 -8.33 51.50 29.63
N ALA A 342 -8.18 50.35 30.30
CA ALA A 342 -8.81 50.09 31.59
C ALA A 342 -8.26 51.00 32.68
N GLU A 343 -6.94 51.21 32.74
CA GLU A 343 -6.26 52.09 33.71
C GLU A 343 -6.64 53.55 33.52
N LEU A 344 -6.68 54.03 32.25
CA LEU A 344 -7.08 55.40 31.93
C LEU A 344 -8.56 55.64 32.30
N ILE A 345 -9.48 54.74 31.98
CA ILE A 345 -10.90 54.86 32.38
C ILE A 345 -11.00 54.89 33.92
N THR A 346 -10.22 54.07 34.61
CA THR A 346 -10.22 54.03 36.08
C THR A 346 -9.69 55.32 36.68
N ALA A 347 -8.59 55.87 36.16
CA ALA A 347 -7.97 57.13 36.65
C ALA A 347 -8.90 58.34 36.46
N TYR A 348 -9.57 58.42 35.32
CA TYR A 348 -10.48 59.52 34.99
C TYR A 348 -11.95 59.22 35.32
N GLN A 349 -12.26 58.18 36.07
CA GLN A 349 -13.64 57.72 36.36
C GLN A 349 -14.57 58.83 36.89
N HIS A 350 -14.02 59.76 37.68
CA HIS A 350 -14.75 60.88 38.28
C HIS A 350 -15.18 61.95 37.29
N THR A 351 -14.54 62.05 36.13
CA THR A 351 -14.85 63.03 35.04
C THR A 351 -15.71 62.43 33.92
N LEU A 352 -15.78 61.08 33.83
CA LEU A 352 -16.45 60.39 32.74
C LEU A 352 -17.94 60.20 33.04
N LYS A 353 -18.77 60.31 32.02
CA LYS A 353 -20.24 60.15 32.11
C LYS A 353 -20.71 58.85 31.43
N LYS A 354 -21.78 58.26 32.01
CA LYS A 354 -22.48 57.13 31.37
C LYS A 354 -23.26 57.61 30.14
N GLY A 355 -23.48 56.76 29.15
CA GLY A 355 -24.29 57.02 27.98
C GLY A 355 -23.54 57.49 26.72
N VAL A 356 -22.21 57.60 26.80
CA VAL A 356 -21.37 58.02 25.66
C VAL A 356 -20.72 56.82 24.98
N PRO A 357 -20.57 56.83 23.65
CA PRO A 357 -19.93 55.72 22.95
C PRO A 357 -18.40 55.74 23.00
N PHE A 358 -17.80 56.84 23.42
CA PHE A 358 -16.35 57.03 23.58
C PHE A 358 -16.03 57.89 24.77
N TYR A 359 -14.90 57.60 25.44
CA TYR A 359 -14.27 58.47 26.40
C TYR A 359 -13.05 59.15 25.78
N GLU A 360 -12.90 60.44 25.97
CA GLU A 360 -11.70 61.21 25.59
C GLU A 360 -10.94 61.56 26.87
N VAL A 361 -9.72 61.05 27.01
CA VAL A 361 -8.86 61.22 28.20
C VAL A 361 -7.43 61.51 27.77
N ALA A 362 -6.67 62.16 28.64
CA ALA A 362 -5.23 62.33 28.44
C ALA A 362 -4.50 61.01 28.69
N ASP A 363 -3.71 60.56 27.76
CA ASP A 363 -2.95 59.30 27.87
C ASP A 363 -1.58 59.59 28.53
N TYR A 364 -1.50 59.37 29.83
CA TYR A 364 -0.26 59.59 30.58
C TYR A 364 0.85 58.59 30.26
N TYR A 365 0.56 57.53 29.50
CA TYR A 365 1.56 56.63 28.95
C TYR A 365 2.17 57.17 27.64
N ASN A 366 1.51 58.18 26.99
CA ASN A 366 1.95 58.79 25.74
C ASN A 366 1.91 60.33 25.81
N GLU A 367 2.76 60.87 26.66
CA GLU A 367 2.97 62.33 26.78
C GLU A 367 1.67 63.16 27.00
N ASN A 368 0.67 62.60 27.65
CA ASN A 368 -0.66 63.18 27.83
C ASN A 368 -1.40 63.55 26.52
N LYS A 369 -1.08 62.91 25.40
CA LYS A 369 -1.82 63.11 24.17
C LYS A 369 -3.28 62.65 24.33
N PRO A 370 -4.25 63.32 23.68
CA PRO A 370 -5.65 62.90 23.78
C PRO A 370 -5.84 61.50 23.18
N ARG A 371 -6.43 60.60 23.97
CA ARG A 371 -6.76 59.24 23.56
C ARG A 371 -8.28 59.03 23.62
N ARG A 372 -8.81 58.50 22.52
CA ARG A 372 -10.23 58.14 22.39
C ARG A 372 -10.42 56.65 22.65
N ILE A 373 -11.13 56.33 23.75
CA ILE A 373 -11.37 54.95 24.18
C ILE A 373 -12.82 54.59 23.91
N LYS A 374 -13.08 53.48 23.21
CA LYS A 374 -14.43 53.00 22.94
C LYS A 374 -15.13 52.60 24.26
N ALA A 375 -16.36 53.06 24.45
CA ALA A 375 -17.15 52.76 25.62
C ALA A 375 -18.51 52.14 25.23
N ASP A 376 -19.02 51.30 26.08
CA ASP A 376 -20.37 50.78 25.97
C ASP A 376 -21.33 51.76 26.69
N PRO A 377 -22.23 52.44 25.96
CA PRO A 377 -23.13 53.42 26.56
C PRO A 377 -24.06 52.87 27.65
N ALA A 378 -24.37 51.58 27.59
CA ALA A 378 -25.25 50.92 28.58
C ALA A 378 -24.53 50.75 29.92
N LEU A 379 -23.19 50.76 29.94
CA LEU A 379 -22.36 50.50 31.14
C LEU A 379 -21.91 51.83 31.80
N SER A 380 -21.68 51.79 33.11
CA SER A 380 -21.02 52.87 33.82
C SER A 380 -19.51 52.93 33.45
N PRO A 381 -18.79 54.06 33.68
CA PRO A 381 -17.35 54.12 33.46
C PRO A 381 -16.59 53.00 34.18
N SER A 382 -16.92 52.72 35.44
CA SER A 382 -16.32 51.63 36.22
C SER A 382 -16.61 50.25 35.59
N ALA A 383 -17.81 50.02 35.09
CA ALA A 383 -18.16 48.75 34.44
C ALA A 383 -17.45 48.60 33.08
N ASN A 384 -17.25 49.68 32.32
CA ASN A 384 -16.42 49.68 31.10
C ASN A 384 -14.95 49.38 31.44
N ALA A 385 -14.36 49.97 32.49
CA ALA A 385 -13.00 49.64 32.93
C ALA A 385 -12.89 48.14 33.30
N GLN A 386 -13.86 47.62 34.04
CA GLN A 386 -13.89 46.19 34.42
C GLN A 386 -13.99 45.27 33.19
N LYS A 387 -14.75 45.68 32.15
CA LYS A 387 -14.85 44.95 30.87
C LYS A 387 -13.48 44.88 30.20
N TYR A 388 -12.76 46.00 30.10
CA TYR A 388 -11.41 46.04 29.55
C TYR A 388 -10.41 45.20 30.35
N TYR A 389 -10.44 45.24 31.66
CA TYR A 389 -9.61 44.39 32.51
C TYR A 389 -9.94 42.90 32.36
N LYS A 390 -11.21 42.57 32.16
CA LYS A 390 -11.63 41.18 31.88
C LYS A 390 -11.09 40.69 30.53
N GLU A 391 -11.17 41.52 29.49
CA GLU A 391 -10.62 41.22 28.18
C GLU A 391 -9.09 41.10 28.20
N TYR A 392 -8.39 41.99 28.91
CA TYR A 392 -6.94 41.90 29.15
C TYR A 392 -6.54 40.58 29.80
N ARG A 393 -7.19 40.22 30.91
CA ARG A 393 -6.91 38.96 31.62
C ARG A 393 -7.15 37.74 30.73
N LYS A 394 -8.23 37.77 29.95
CA LYS A 394 -8.55 36.71 28.98
C LYS A 394 -7.45 36.59 27.90
N ALA A 395 -7.02 37.73 27.33
CA ALA A 395 -5.97 37.75 26.32
C ALA A 395 -4.62 37.26 26.86
N LYS A 396 -4.24 37.69 28.09
CA LYS A 396 -3.01 37.25 28.76
C LYS A 396 -2.99 35.74 29.04
N THR A 397 -4.11 35.18 29.50
CA THR A 397 -4.21 33.74 29.71
C THR A 397 -4.18 32.96 28.37
N ALA A 398 -4.89 33.47 27.34
CA ALA A 398 -4.89 32.90 26.03
C ALA A 398 -3.50 32.87 25.39
N GLU A 399 -2.73 33.96 25.52
CA GLU A 399 -1.34 34.03 25.03
C GLU A 399 -0.46 32.92 25.61
N GLN A 400 -0.51 32.70 26.93
CA GLN A 400 0.28 31.67 27.60
C GLN A 400 -0.13 30.26 27.15
N MET A 401 -1.45 30.01 27.05
CA MET A 401 -1.97 28.72 26.60
C MET A 401 -1.64 28.47 25.15
N LEU A 402 -1.81 29.48 24.27
CA LEU A 402 -1.53 29.34 22.83
C LEU A 402 -0.06 29.09 22.57
N ALA A 403 0.86 29.76 23.29
CA ALA A 403 2.29 29.49 23.17
C ALA A 403 2.62 28.02 23.45
N THR A 404 2.07 27.44 24.52
CA THR A 404 2.25 26.03 24.86
C THR A 404 1.61 25.10 23.83
N LEU A 405 0.41 25.43 23.34
CA LEU A 405 -0.29 24.61 22.32
C LEU A 405 0.43 24.63 20.97
N ILE A 406 1.02 25.75 20.59
CA ILE A 406 1.83 25.89 19.38
C ILE A 406 3.08 25.02 19.48
N GLU A 407 3.82 25.09 20.59
CA GLU A 407 5.00 24.26 20.83
C GLU A 407 4.66 22.75 20.75
N GLN A 408 3.56 22.34 21.39
CA GLN A 408 3.08 20.95 21.31
C GLN A 408 2.69 20.56 19.89
N GLY A 409 2.03 21.44 19.16
CA GLY A 409 1.63 21.20 17.77
C GLY A 409 2.81 21.10 16.81
N GLU A 410 3.84 21.92 17.00
CA GLU A 410 5.10 21.85 16.24
C GLU A 410 5.86 20.55 16.52
N ALA A 411 5.93 20.14 17.79
CA ALA A 411 6.54 18.86 18.17
C ALA A 411 5.75 17.67 17.58
N GLU A 412 4.42 17.75 17.51
CA GLU A 412 3.57 16.74 16.89
C GLU A 412 3.81 16.68 15.37
N LEU A 413 3.92 17.83 14.71
CA LEU A 413 4.21 17.91 13.28
C LEU A 413 5.59 17.32 12.96
N GLN A 414 6.59 17.65 13.75
CA GLN A 414 7.94 17.09 13.61
C GLN A 414 7.94 15.56 13.75
N TYR A 415 7.17 15.02 14.72
CA TYR A 415 7.03 13.57 14.87
C TYR A 415 6.40 12.91 13.64
N ILE A 416 5.29 13.45 13.11
CA ILE A 416 4.66 12.94 11.89
C ILE A 416 5.64 12.95 10.71
N ASP A 417 6.48 13.97 10.64
CA ASP A 417 7.50 14.13 9.61
C ASP A 417 8.58 13.03 9.69
N THR A 418 9.03 12.68 10.91
CA THR A 418 9.97 11.55 11.09
C THR A 418 9.36 10.19 10.73
N VAL A 419 8.07 9.97 11.03
CA VAL A 419 7.36 8.74 10.64
C VAL A 419 7.18 8.67 9.12
N SER A 420 6.87 9.80 8.48
CA SER A 420 6.77 9.88 7.00
C SER A 420 8.10 9.54 6.32
N ASP A 421 9.20 10.03 6.84
CA ASP A 421 10.54 9.72 6.36
C ASP A 421 10.88 8.23 6.55
N ALA A 422 10.62 7.66 7.75
CA ALA A 422 10.79 6.23 7.99
C ALA A 422 9.96 5.37 7.03
N LEU A 423 8.72 5.78 6.73
CA LEU A 423 7.84 5.07 5.79
C LEU A 423 8.37 5.13 4.34
N SER A 424 8.96 6.26 3.93
CA SER A 424 9.54 6.40 2.58
C SER A 424 10.76 5.49 2.36
N ARG A 425 11.50 5.19 3.42
CA ARG A 425 12.68 4.32 3.42
C ARG A 425 12.38 2.85 3.67
N ALA A 426 11.17 2.51 4.11
CA ALA A 426 10.78 1.15 4.44
C ALA A 426 10.86 0.23 3.21
N ALA A 427 11.77 -0.75 3.25
CA ALA A 427 12.05 -1.67 2.15
C ALA A 427 11.12 -2.89 2.13
N GLY A 428 10.42 -3.20 3.24
CA GLY A 428 9.66 -4.42 3.36
C GLY A 428 8.43 -4.34 4.26
N PHE A 429 7.64 -5.40 4.16
CA PHE A 429 6.37 -5.56 4.87
C PHE A 429 6.51 -5.48 6.40
N GLY A 430 7.58 -6.06 6.97
CA GLY A 430 7.85 -6.03 8.40
C GLY A 430 8.01 -4.60 8.93
N GLU A 431 8.81 -3.78 8.24
CA GLU A 431 9.06 -2.39 8.62
C GLU A 431 7.78 -1.53 8.55
N ILE A 432 6.96 -1.72 7.51
CA ILE A 432 5.65 -1.03 7.38
C ILE A 432 4.71 -1.41 8.52
N ASN A 433 4.69 -2.68 8.94
CA ASN A 433 3.89 -3.12 10.09
C ASN A 433 4.40 -2.55 11.41
N GLU A 434 5.71 -2.40 11.60
CA GLU A 434 6.30 -1.73 12.77
C GLU A 434 5.88 -0.25 12.84
N ILE A 435 5.95 0.47 11.72
CA ILE A 435 5.49 1.86 11.62
C ILE A 435 3.98 1.95 11.90
N ARG A 436 3.18 1.02 11.38
CA ARG A 436 1.75 0.96 11.69
C ARG A 436 1.48 0.72 13.18
N ALA A 437 2.26 -0.15 13.82
CA ALA A 437 2.15 -0.40 15.26
C ALA A 437 2.54 0.84 16.09
N GLU A 438 3.58 1.58 15.68
CA GLU A 438 3.99 2.85 16.27
C GLU A 438 2.86 3.89 16.19
N LEU A 439 2.25 4.06 15.01
CA LEU A 439 1.12 4.97 14.80
C LEU A 439 -0.12 4.58 15.62
N ALA A 440 -0.37 3.28 15.78
CA ALA A 440 -1.45 2.79 16.63
C ALA A 440 -1.17 3.02 18.12
N ALA A 441 0.08 2.84 18.57
CA ALA A 441 0.51 3.15 19.95
C ALA A 441 0.43 4.64 20.24
N SER A 442 0.72 5.49 19.23
CA SER A 442 0.68 6.95 19.31
C SER A 442 -0.72 7.55 19.11
N GLY A 443 -1.77 6.74 18.84
CA GLY A 443 -3.17 7.16 18.76
C GLY A 443 -3.64 7.65 17.38
N TYR A 444 -2.83 7.56 16.34
CA TYR A 444 -3.21 7.96 14.96
C TYR A 444 -4.06 6.90 14.24
N ILE A 445 -3.95 5.66 14.66
CA ILE A 445 -4.72 4.52 14.14
C ILE A 445 -5.50 3.90 15.30
N LYS A 446 -6.79 3.60 15.10
CA LYS A 446 -7.59 2.87 16.10
C LYS A 446 -6.94 1.52 16.38
N ARG A 447 -6.64 1.24 17.64
CA ARG A 447 -6.17 -0.09 18.07
C ARG A 447 -7.29 -1.09 17.78
N LYS A 448 -7.10 -1.95 16.77
CA LYS A 448 -7.93 -3.15 16.65
C LYS A 448 -7.54 -4.06 17.81
N SER A 449 -8.52 -4.56 18.57
CA SER A 449 -8.28 -5.52 19.66
C SER A 449 -7.62 -6.77 19.07
N VAL A 450 -6.33 -6.93 19.32
CA VAL A 450 -5.57 -8.12 18.91
C VAL A 450 -5.83 -9.19 19.97
N GLN A 451 -6.87 -9.98 19.78
CA GLN A 451 -7.16 -11.15 20.63
C GLN A 451 -6.25 -12.36 20.35
N ASN A 452 -5.35 -12.32 19.36
CA ASN A 452 -4.45 -13.44 19.08
C ASN A 452 -2.99 -12.98 19.06
N LYS A 453 -2.28 -13.22 20.17
CA LYS A 453 -0.82 -13.06 20.30
C LYS A 453 0.00 -14.15 19.58
N LYS A 454 -0.62 -15.09 18.87
CA LYS A 454 0.06 -16.14 18.09
C LYS A 454 0.30 -15.62 16.67
N GLY A 455 1.54 -15.19 16.38
CA GLY A 455 1.96 -14.76 15.03
C GLY A 455 2.57 -13.36 14.93
N LEU A 456 2.92 -12.71 16.04
CA LEU A 456 3.74 -11.49 15.99
C LEU A 456 5.11 -11.85 15.40
N GLN A 457 5.39 -11.38 14.20
CA GLN A 457 6.74 -11.43 13.62
C GLN A 457 7.71 -10.78 14.62
N LYS A 458 8.89 -11.38 14.78
CA LYS A 458 9.95 -10.77 15.59
C LYS A 458 10.25 -9.38 15.00
N PRO A 459 10.43 -8.35 15.85
CA PRO A 459 10.84 -7.03 15.37
C PRO A 459 12.08 -7.13 14.50
N SER A 460 12.14 -6.32 13.45
CA SER A 460 13.32 -6.26 12.59
C SER A 460 14.55 -5.85 13.40
N ALA A 461 15.72 -6.37 13.06
CA ALA A 461 16.97 -5.93 13.65
C ALA A 461 17.37 -4.55 13.06
N PRO A 462 18.09 -3.70 13.80
CA PRO A 462 18.75 -2.53 13.23
C PRO A 462 19.63 -2.93 12.05
N MET A 463 19.85 -2.02 11.11
CA MET A 463 20.83 -2.24 10.04
C MET A 463 22.22 -2.25 10.64
N GLU A 464 23.04 -3.21 10.22
CA GLU A 464 24.41 -3.39 10.71
C GLU A 464 25.40 -3.04 9.59
N TYR A 465 26.35 -2.20 9.94
CA TYR A 465 27.46 -1.78 9.09
C TYR A 465 28.77 -2.05 9.82
N ARG A 466 29.85 -2.15 9.08
CA ARG A 466 31.20 -2.26 9.62
C ARG A 466 32.10 -1.22 8.97
N SER A 467 32.73 -0.37 9.79
CA SER A 467 33.66 0.64 9.29
C SER A 467 34.89 0.00 8.69
N THR A 468 35.67 0.75 7.93
CA THR A 468 36.99 0.33 7.40
C THR A 468 37.94 -0.02 8.51
N ASP A 469 37.85 0.62 9.68
CA ASP A 469 38.63 0.33 10.88
C ASP A 469 38.10 -0.86 11.70
N GLY A 470 37.02 -1.51 11.23
CA GLY A 470 36.45 -2.71 11.86
C GLY A 470 35.41 -2.45 12.94
N PHE A 471 35.03 -1.20 13.24
CA PHE A 471 33.97 -0.88 14.22
C PHE A 471 32.59 -1.27 13.71
N LYS A 472 31.78 -1.79 14.62
CA LYS A 472 30.38 -2.07 14.37
C LYS A 472 29.56 -0.78 14.45
N ILE A 473 28.76 -0.51 13.39
CA ILE A 473 27.86 0.64 13.32
C ILE A 473 26.43 0.13 13.18
N LEU A 474 25.52 0.60 14.04
CA LEU A 474 24.12 0.22 14.04
C LEU A 474 23.25 1.41 13.61
N VAL A 475 22.29 1.17 12.70
CA VAL A 475 21.39 2.20 12.18
C VAL A 475 19.93 1.77 12.42
N GLY A 476 19.14 2.62 13.07
CA GLY A 476 17.74 2.35 13.36
C GLY A 476 16.86 2.54 12.13
N ARG A 477 15.86 1.65 11.95
CA ARG A 477 14.93 1.66 10.81
C ARG A 477 13.70 2.55 11.01
N ASN A 478 13.30 2.76 12.26
CA ASN A 478 12.13 3.55 12.66
C ASN A 478 12.33 4.18 14.04
N ASN A 479 11.41 5.06 14.45
CA ASN A 479 11.54 5.80 15.70
C ASN A 479 11.56 4.91 16.96
N VAL A 480 10.83 3.79 16.96
CA VAL A 480 10.83 2.83 18.08
C VAL A 480 12.18 2.14 18.20
N GLN A 481 12.78 1.76 17.05
CA GLN A 481 14.13 1.22 17.03
C GLN A 481 15.18 2.27 17.40
N ASN A 482 15.05 3.50 16.92
CA ASN A 482 15.92 4.62 17.29
C ASN A 482 15.96 4.81 18.81
N ASP A 483 14.80 4.80 19.48
CA ASP A 483 14.69 4.86 20.94
C ASP A 483 15.40 3.67 21.62
N LYS A 484 15.08 2.45 21.17
CA LYS A 484 15.66 1.23 21.75
C LYS A 484 17.17 1.22 21.59
N LEU A 485 17.64 1.59 20.40
CA LEU A 485 19.05 1.62 20.04
C LEU A 485 19.82 2.61 20.94
N SER A 486 19.36 3.86 21.00
CA SER A 486 20.06 4.94 21.72
C SER A 486 19.94 4.88 23.23
N LEU A 487 18.81 4.36 23.78
CA LEU A 487 18.53 4.44 25.22
C LEU A 487 18.65 3.11 25.96
N LYS A 488 18.65 1.97 25.24
CA LYS A 488 18.68 0.63 25.88
C LYS A 488 19.79 -0.27 25.37
N THR A 489 20.18 -0.17 24.08
CA THR A 489 21.12 -1.10 23.46
C THR A 489 22.54 -0.54 23.52
N ALA A 490 22.73 0.74 23.17
CA ALA A 490 24.03 1.38 23.15
C ALA A 490 24.61 1.54 24.56
N ALA A 491 25.92 1.32 24.68
CA ALA A 491 26.67 1.59 25.91
C ALA A 491 26.91 3.10 26.10
N LYS A 492 27.12 3.55 27.34
CA LYS A 492 27.33 4.97 27.65
C LYS A 492 28.55 5.58 26.94
N GLY A 493 29.53 4.76 26.61
CA GLY A 493 30.77 5.14 25.91
C GLY A 493 30.64 5.19 24.39
N ASP A 494 29.60 4.60 23.82
CA ASP A 494 29.36 4.59 22.38
C ASP A 494 29.11 5.98 21.82
N MET A 495 29.30 6.16 20.52
CA MET A 495 29.03 7.42 19.83
C MET A 495 27.68 7.34 19.13
N TRP A 496 26.83 8.32 19.39
CA TRP A 496 25.56 8.53 18.73
C TRP A 496 25.68 9.65 17.71
N LEU A 497 25.06 9.46 16.53
CA LEU A 497 25.03 10.44 15.45
C LEU A 497 23.60 10.58 14.89
N HIS A 498 23.27 11.79 14.46
CA HIS A 498 21.99 12.11 13.79
C HIS A 498 22.12 13.40 12.97
N THR A 499 21.40 13.50 11.86
CA THR A 499 21.32 14.73 11.06
C THR A 499 20.68 15.88 11.85
N GLN A 500 21.32 17.06 11.83
CA GLN A 500 20.86 18.21 12.60
C GLN A 500 19.53 18.75 12.06
N LYS A 501 18.47 18.76 12.89
CA LYS A 501 17.12 19.27 12.56
C LYS A 501 16.46 18.64 11.32
N ILE A 502 16.98 17.56 10.80
CA ILE A 502 16.44 16.84 9.62
C ILE A 502 15.97 15.45 10.08
N PRO A 503 14.79 14.97 9.66
CA PRO A 503 14.34 13.61 9.92
C PRO A 503 15.34 12.56 9.41
N GLY A 504 15.68 11.58 10.24
CA GLY A 504 16.64 10.54 9.91
C GLY A 504 16.72 9.43 10.95
N SER A 505 17.67 8.52 10.73
CA SER A 505 17.96 7.42 11.64
C SER A 505 18.96 7.83 12.73
N HIS A 506 18.81 7.22 13.91
CA HIS A 506 19.90 7.23 14.90
C HIS A 506 20.98 6.23 14.44
N VAL A 507 22.21 6.68 14.46
CA VAL A 507 23.39 5.87 14.15
C VAL A 507 24.22 5.72 15.40
N ILE A 508 24.67 4.51 15.72
CA ILE A 508 25.50 4.21 16.89
C ILE A 508 26.77 3.52 16.45
N ILE A 509 27.92 4.10 16.79
CA ILE A 509 29.22 3.40 16.69
C ILE A 509 29.43 2.68 18.02
N CYS A 510 29.52 1.36 17.99
CA CYS A 510 29.83 0.53 19.15
C CYS A 510 31.33 0.62 19.42
N SER A 511 31.73 1.36 20.48
CA SER A 511 33.14 1.62 20.79
C SER A 511 33.83 0.45 21.49
N GLU A 512 33.07 -0.40 22.21
CA GLU A 512 33.61 -1.50 23.03
C GLU A 512 34.77 -1.06 23.96
N GLY A 513 34.78 0.25 24.30
CA GLY A 513 35.80 0.85 25.14
C GLY A 513 37.04 1.37 24.39
N ALA A 514 37.12 1.18 23.08
CA ALA A 514 38.19 1.71 22.24
C ALA A 514 37.95 3.19 21.85
N GLU A 515 39.01 3.88 21.49
CA GLU A 515 38.94 5.22 20.88
C GLU A 515 38.45 5.10 19.44
N ILE A 516 37.47 5.93 19.05
CA ILE A 516 36.87 5.89 17.72
C ILE A 516 37.69 6.78 16.79
N PRO A 517 38.28 6.20 15.70
CA PRO A 517 39.04 6.96 14.71
C PRO A 517 38.14 7.98 13.96
N ASP A 518 38.76 9.06 13.46
CA ASP A 518 38.05 10.09 12.67
C ASP A 518 37.49 9.51 11.36
N SER A 519 38.15 8.55 10.73
CA SER A 519 37.68 7.78 9.57
C SER A 519 36.35 7.08 9.85
N THR A 520 36.27 6.33 10.96
CA THR A 520 35.03 5.66 11.40
C THR A 520 33.91 6.66 11.72
N LEU A 521 34.27 7.82 12.33
CA LEU A 521 33.31 8.88 12.65
C LEU A 521 32.73 9.49 11.37
N GLU A 522 33.58 9.75 10.37
CA GLU A 522 33.17 10.29 9.08
C GLU A 522 32.26 9.31 8.30
N GLU A 523 32.63 8.02 8.24
CA GLU A 523 31.80 6.96 7.64
C GLU A 523 30.43 6.87 8.31
N ALA A 524 30.38 6.89 9.65
CA ALA A 524 29.13 6.87 10.39
C ALA A 524 28.29 8.13 10.18
N ALA A 525 28.91 9.30 10.03
CA ALA A 525 28.23 10.55 9.71
C ALA A 525 27.65 10.51 8.29
N ARG A 526 28.36 9.97 7.30
CA ARG A 526 27.84 9.74 5.95
C ARG A 526 26.66 8.77 5.95
N LEU A 527 26.73 7.69 6.75
CA LEU A 527 25.61 6.77 6.95
C LEU A 527 24.39 7.48 7.59
N ALA A 528 24.59 8.37 8.58
CA ALA A 528 23.52 9.14 9.18
C ALA A 528 22.85 10.08 8.16
N ALA A 529 23.63 10.74 7.31
CA ALA A 529 23.14 11.57 6.22
C ALA A 529 22.41 10.74 5.15
N TYR A 530 22.95 9.58 4.76
CA TYR A 530 22.34 8.65 3.80
C TYR A 530 21.00 8.10 4.28
N HIS A 531 20.88 7.80 5.59
CA HIS A 531 19.64 7.33 6.21
C HIS A 531 18.78 8.47 6.76
N SER A 532 18.76 9.61 6.08
CA SER A 532 17.95 10.77 6.40
C SER A 532 17.21 11.29 5.16
N ARG A 533 16.36 12.28 5.36
CA ARG A 533 15.71 13.02 4.26
C ARG A 533 16.73 13.76 3.38
N ALA A 534 17.91 14.07 3.89
CA ALA A 534 18.97 14.77 3.17
C ALA A 534 19.89 13.84 2.34
N ARG A 535 19.47 12.62 2.04
CA ARG A 535 20.28 11.60 1.34
C ARG A 535 20.79 12.00 -0.05
N GLU A 536 20.17 12.99 -0.69
CA GLU A 536 20.56 13.52 -2.00
C GLU A 536 21.15 14.93 -1.91
N SER A 537 21.37 15.43 -0.69
CA SER A 537 21.90 16.75 -0.45
C SER A 537 23.42 16.68 -0.23
N SER A 538 24.14 17.73 -0.58
CA SER A 538 25.55 17.90 -0.22
C SER A 538 25.70 18.68 1.09
N ASN A 539 26.85 18.50 1.76
CA ASN A 539 27.22 19.25 2.95
C ASN A 539 26.18 19.19 4.10
N VAL A 540 25.71 17.97 4.41
CA VAL A 540 24.66 17.71 5.41
C VAL A 540 25.28 17.82 6.83
N PRO A 541 24.72 18.66 7.73
CA PRO A 541 25.17 18.74 9.12
C PRO A 541 24.70 17.50 9.91
N VAL A 542 25.62 16.80 10.53
CA VAL A 542 25.40 15.63 11.38
C VAL A 542 25.96 15.90 12.76
N ASP A 543 25.09 15.95 13.76
CA ASP A 543 25.50 16.07 15.15
C ASP A 543 25.94 14.72 15.70
N TYR A 544 27.03 14.73 16.48
CA TYR A 544 27.53 13.54 17.16
C TYR A 544 27.90 13.81 18.62
N THR A 545 27.60 12.83 19.47
CA THR A 545 27.88 12.92 20.90
C THR A 545 27.95 11.53 21.54
N ARG A 546 28.58 11.43 22.71
CA ARG A 546 28.56 10.18 23.48
C ARG A 546 27.13 9.89 23.98
N VAL A 547 26.73 8.62 23.95
CA VAL A 547 25.39 8.17 24.39
C VAL A 547 25.05 8.63 25.81
N LYS A 548 26.02 8.75 26.71
CA LYS A 548 25.83 9.28 28.07
C LYS A 548 25.22 10.69 28.13
N ASN A 549 25.35 11.48 27.07
CA ASN A 549 24.84 12.86 26.97
C ASN A 549 23.38 12.93 26.48
N LEU A 550 22.82 11.81 26.06
CA LEU A 550 21.45 11.73 25.56
C LEU A 550 20.46 11.65 26.73
N LYS A 551 19.37 12.40 26.61
CA LYS A 551 18.23 12.34 27.52
C LYS A 551 16.92 12.27 26.75
N LYS A 552 15.97 11.50 27.23
CA LYS A 552 14.61 11.48 26.68
C LYS A 552 13.70 12.32 27.57
N PRO A 553 13.04 13.38 27.05
CA PRO A 553 12.04 14.15 27.79
C PRO A 553 10.87 13.27 28.24
N VAL A 554 10.31 13.54 29.39
CA VAL A 554 9.12 12.84 29.90
C VAL A 554 7.96 13.09 28.93
N GLY A 555 7.26 12.02 28.51
CA GLY A 555 6.14 12.11 27.57
C GLY A 555 6.52 12.32 26.10
N ALA A 556 7.82 12.37 25.77
CA ALA A 556 8.25 12.54 24.37
C ALA A 556 7.88 11.32 23.51
N LYS A 557 7.47 11.60 22.25
CA LYS A 557 7.20 10.58 21.23
C LYS A 557 8.46 9.74 20.95
N PRO A 558 8.30 8.51 20.41
CA PRO A 558 9.45 7.70 19.98
C PRO A 558 10.38 8.45 19.03
N GLY A 559 11.69 8.19 19.13
CA GLY A 559 12.72 8.82 18.31
C GLY A 559 13.19 10.20 18.80
N LYS A 560 12.52 10.83 19.75
CA LYS A 560 12.94 12.15 20.27
C LYS A 560 13.91 12.01 21.43
N VAL A 561 15.12 12.55 21.25
CA VAL A 561 16.17 12.71 22.28
C VAL A 561 16.60 14.17 22.34
N ILE A 562 17.14 14.59 23.48
CA ILE A 562 17.77 15.91 23.69
C ILE A 562 19.21 15.70 24.15
N TYR A 563 20.09 16.57 23.70
CA TYR A 563 21.51 16.61 24.05
C TYR A 563 22.00 18.08 24.06
N HIS A 564 22.95 18.41 24.92
CA HIS A 564 23.47 19.75 25.04
C HIS A 564 24.97 19.84 24.73
N VAL A 565 25.67 18.73 24.84
CA VAL A 565 27.10 18.63 24.54
C VAL A 565 27.24 17.78 23.26
N TYR A 566 27.65 18.39 22.17
CA TYR A 566 27.78 17.73 20.87
C TYR A 566 28.78 18.46 19.97
N ASN A 567 29.25 17.77 18.95
CA ASN A 567 29.95 18.35 17.81
C ASN A 567 29.14 18.10 16.53
N THR A 568 29.44 18.84 15.47
CA THR A 568 28.78 18.70 14.18
C THR A 568 29.81 18.43 13.09
N ALA A 569 29.59 17.35 12.31
CA ALA A 569 30.34 17.05 11.10
C ALA A 569 29.50 17.44 9.87
N PHE A 570 30.15 17.95 8.83
CA PHE A 570 29.52 18.27 7.56
C PHE A 570 29.94 17.24 6.51
N VAL A 571 29.00 16.47 6.02
CA VAL A 571 29.29 15.32 5.12
C VAL A 571 28.36 15.29 3.92
N THR A 572 28.83 14.70 2.83
CA THR A 572 27.98 14.39 1.66
C THR A 572 27.66 12.89 1.69
N PRO A 573 26.38 12.48 1.67
CA PRO A 573 25.98 11.08 1.64
C PRO A 573 26.53 10.37 0.41
N ASP A 574 26.99 9.12 0.57
CA ASP A 574 27.43 8.26 -0.52
C ASP A 574 26.75 6.87 -0.42
N GLY A 575 25.90 6.56 -1.41
CA GLY A 575 25.19 5.28 -1.46
C GLY A 575 26.11 4.09 -1.77
N ALA A 576 27.15 4.29 -2.59
CA ALA A 576 28.09 3.23 -2.93
C ALA A 576 28.98 2.85 -1.73
N GLU A 577 29.36 3.84 -0.92
CA GLU A 577 30.07 3.60 0.33
C GLU A 577 29.17 2.89 1.34
N ALA A 578 27.93 3.32 1.49
CA ALA A 578 26.96 2.67 2.38
C ALA A 578 26.74 1.19 2.02
N GLU A 579 26.68 0.84 0.73
CA GLU A 579 26.58 -0.56 0.28
C GLU A 579 27.84 -1.38 0.59
N LYS A 580 29.04 -0.78 0.50
CA LYS A 580 30.32 -1.46 0.82
C LYS A 580 30.46 -1.76 2.31
N LEU A 581 29.99 -0.84 3.17
CA LEU A 581 30.05 -0.99 4.62
C LEU A 581 28.96 -1.91 5.18
N ALA A 582 27.90 -2.20 4.39
CA ALA A 582 26.76 -2.99 4.83
C ALA A 582 27.16 -4.46 5.09
N VAL A 583 26.82 -4.97 6.27
CA VAL A 583 26.94 -6.39 6.57
C VAL A 583 25.77 -7.12 5.93
N LYS A 584 26.03 -7.94 4.90
CA LYS A 584 25.01 -8.79 4.27
C LYS A 584 24.61 -9.88 5.27
N LEU A 585 23.36 -9.83 5.70
CA LEU A 585 22.74 -10.84 6.57
C LEU A 585 22.34 -12.08 5.77
#